data_0bce8968405477d87f4fcff1362854bf
#
_entry.id   0bce8968405477d87f4fcff1362854bf
#
_cell.length_a   1.000
_cell.length_b   1.000
_cell.length_c   1.000
_cell.angle_alpha   90.00
_cell.angle_beta   90.00
_cell.angle_gamma   90.00
#
_symmetry.space_group_name_H-M   'P 1'
#
loop_
_entity.id
_entity.type
_entity.pdbx_description
1 polymer ?
#
loop_
_entity_poly.entity_id
_entity_poly.type
_entity_poly.pdbx_seq_one_letter_code
_entity_poly.pdbx_strand_id
1 'polypeptide(L)'
;MEKKYLNVVCAVIHDGDRFLCTQRLRKGPDYIAEHWEFPGGKVKEGESDYEALRRELYEEMDWNIYVGAKLGSIEHEYPDFIVRLTAYDCMAHDTDFKLLEHIDACWLRPEEFTKLNWTEADAALIKQLWK
;
A
#
# COMPACT_ATOMS: atom_id res chain seq x y z
N MET A 1 -16.09 2.46 -23.45
CA MET A 1 -16.03 1.37 -22.45
C MET A 1 -15.67 1.93 -21.09
N GLU A 2 -16.42 1.59 -20.07
CA GLU A 2 -16.14 2.05 -18.73
C GLU A 2 -14.93 1.34 -18.15
N LYS A 3 -14.09 2.10 -17.46
CA LYS A 3 -12.95 1.53 -16.76
C LYS A 3 -13.43 0.83 -15.49
N LYS A 4 -12.74 -0.23 -15.12
CA LYS A 4 -12.94 -0.92 -13.86
C LYS A 4 -12.58 0.01 -12.70
N TYR A 5 -13.43 0.03 -11.68
CA TYR A 5 -13.19 0.81 -10.46
C TYR A 5 -12.75 -0.13 -9.33
N LEU A 6 -11.57 0.11 -8.79
CA LEU A 6 -10.99 -0.74 -7.74
C LEU A 6 -10.92 0.02 -6.41
N ASN A 7 -11.41 -0.64 -5.37
CA ASN A 7 -11.31 -0.13 -4.01
C ASN A 7 -10.17 -0.85 -3.31
N VAL A 8 -9.10 -0.09 -3.01
CA VAL A 8 -7.85 -0.64 -2.47
C VAL A 8 -7.52 0.04 -1.15
N VAL A 9 -7.04 -0.76 -0.21
CA VAL A 9 -6.58 -0.25 1.10
C VAL A 9 -5.10 -0.51 1.25
N CYS A 10 -4.39 0.39 1.91
CA CYS A 10 -2.97 0.20 2.18
C CYS A 10 -2.61 0.53 3.62
N ALA A 11 -1.55 -0.11 4.10
CA ALA A 11 -1.05 0.04 5.45
C ALA A 11 0.15 0.98 5.47
N VAL A 12 0.01 2.08 6.19
CA VAL A 12 1.12 2.97 6.49
C VAL A 12 1.67 2.52 7.84
N ILE A 13 2.67 1.66 7.80
CA ILE A 13 3.24 0.99 8.96
C ILE A 13 4.53 1.70 9.36
N HIS A 14 4.59 2.16 10.58
CA HIS A 14 5.78 2.87 11.05
C HIS A 14 6.46 2.15 12.20
N ASP A 15 7.77 2.34 12.27
CA ASP A 15 8.64 1.95 13.38
C ASP A 15 9.46 3.19 13.71
N GLY A 16 9.07 3.89 14.77
CA GLY A 16 9.63 5.21 15.07
C GLY A 16 9.26 6.21 13.98
N ASP A 17 10.25 6.82 13.36
CA ASP A 17 10.07 7.83 12.30
C ASP A 17 10.22 7.26 10.88
N ARG A 18 10.31 5.93 10.76
CA ARG A 18 10.47 5.25 9.47
C ARG A 18 9.23 4.47 9.10
N PHE A 19 8.97 4.39 7.82
CA PHE A 19 7.78 3.76 7.26
C PHE A 19 8.17 2.62 6.33
N LEU A 20 7.38 1.55 6.37
CA LEU A 20 7.63 0.38 5.53
C LEU A 20 7.19 0.65 4.10
N CYS A 21 8.13 0.47 3.17
CA CYS A 21 7.91 0.58 1.73
C CYS A 21 8.18 -0.78 1.11
N THR A 22 7.31 -1.20 0.20
CA THR A 22 7.41 -2.52 -0.45
C THR A 22 7.43 -2.38 -1.97
N GLN A 23 8.20 -3.24 -2.63
CA GLN A 23 8.32 -3.23 -4.08
C GLN A 23 7.51 -4.36 -4.70
N ARG A 24 6.63 -4.00 -5.63
CA ARG A 24 5.76 -4.95 -6.32
C ARG A 24 6.56 -5.92 -7.19
N LEU A 25 5.98 -7.10 -7.41
CA LEU A 25 6.54 -8.09 -8.31
C LEU A 25 6.56 -7.57 -9.76
N ARG A 26 7.35 -8.22 -10.61
CA ARG A 26 7.40 -7.94 -12.05
C ARG A 26 6.17 -8.55 -12.73
N LYS A 27 4.99 -8.02 -12.42
CA LYS A 27 3.70 -8.46 -12.94
C LYS A 27 2.82 -7.27 -13.27
N GLY A 28 1.98 -7.44 -14.29
CA GLY A 28 1.03 -6.43 -14.69
C GLY A 28 1.63 -5.40 -15.61
N PRO A 29 0.91 -4.28 -15.82
CA PRO A 29 1.37 -3.23 -16.73
C PRO A 29 2.68 -2.60 -16.27
N ASP A 30 3.45 -2.08 -17.22
CA ASP A 30 4.75 -1.44 -16.94
C ASP A 30 4.63 -0.29 -15.93
N TYR A 31 3.50 0.42 -15.92
CA TYR A 31 3.29 1.53 -14.99
C TYR A 31 3.03 1.09 -13.55
N ILE A 32 2.94 -0.22 -13.29
CA ILE A 32 2.71 -0.83 -11.99
C ILE A 32 3.87 -1.76 -11.59
N ALA A 33 4.31 -2.61 -12.54
CA ALA A 33 5.31 -3.64 -12.26
C ALA A 33 6.59 -3.05 -11.67
N GLU A 34 7.09 -3.67 -10.61
CA GLU A 34 8.32 -3.31 -9.91
C GLU A 34 8.32 -1.92 -9.25
N HIS A 35 7.19 -1.23 -9.28
CA HIS A 35 7.06 0.06 -8.57
C HIS A 35 6.91 -0.18 -7.07
N TRP A 36 7.20 0.84 -6.29
CA TRP A 36 7.06 0.81 -4.83
C TRP A 36 5.68 1.25 -4.40
N GLU A 37 5.23 0.70 -3.29
CA GLU A 37 3.90 0.98 -2.73
C GLU A 37 3.91 0.77 -1.21
N PHE A 38 2.89 1.26 -0.53
CA PHE A 38 2.59 0.78 0.81
C PHE A 38 1.82 -0.54 0.66
N PRO A 39 2.11 -1.56 1.48
CA PRO A 39 1.48 -2.87 1.31
C PRO A 39 -0.02 -2.83 1.57
N GLY A 40 -0.75 -3.67 0.86
CA GLY A 40 -2.21 -3.76 0.96
C GLY A 40 -2.80 -4.43 -0.26
N GLY A 41 -4.06 -4.17 -0.52
CA GLY A 41 -4.72 -4.76 -1.68
C GLY A 41 -6.20 -4.44 -1.76
N LYS A 42 -6.89 -5.17 -2.63
CA LYS A 42 -8.29 -4.94 -2.94
C LYS A 42 -9.21 -5.38 -1.80
N VAL A 43 -10.23 -4.56 -1.55
CA VAL A 43 -11.30 -4.92 -0.62
C VAL A 43 -12.26 -5.85 -1.36
N LYS A 44 -12.50 -7.04 -0.82
CA LYS A 44 -13.43 -8.00 -1.38
C LYS A 44 -14.85 -7.67 -0.96
N GLU A 45 -15.79 -8.13 -1.76
CA GLU A 45 -17.21 -7.98 -1.43
C GLU A 45 -17.51 -8.56 -0.05
N GLY A 46 -18.20 -7.79 0.78
CA GLY A 46 -18.56 -8.19 2.14
C GLY A 46 -17.49 -7.94 3.19
N GLU A 47 -16.30 -7.50 2.77
CA GLU A 47 -15.23 -7.14 3.73
C GLU A 47 -15.30 -5.67 4.10
N SER A 48 -14.97 -5.35 5.35
CA SER A 48 -14.64 -3.98 5.72
C SER A 48 -13.20 -3.69 5.26
N ASP A 49 -12.84 -2.42 5.20
CA ASP A 49 -11.46 -2.01 4.91
C ASP A 49 -10.48 -2.63 5.91
N TYR A 50 -10.88 -2.66 7.16
CA TYR A 50 -10.11 -3.22 8.27
C TYR A 50 -9.80 -4.70 8.03
N GLU A 51 -10.84 -5.48 7.69
CA GLU A 51 -10.70 -6.91 7.43
C GLU A 51 -9.84 -7.17 6.19
N ALA A 52 -10.07 -6.38 5.14
CA ALA A 52 -9.31 -6.51 3.90
C ALA A 52 -7.82 -6.27 4.14
N LEU A 53 -7.49 -5.22 4.88
CA LEU A 53 -6.09 -4.87 5.11
C LEU A 53 -5.37 -5.92 5.95
N ARG A 54 -6.00 -6.44 6.98
CA ARG A 54 -5.42 -7.51 7.79
C ARG A 54 -5.20 -8.78 6.96
N ARG A 55 -6.18 -9.14 6.14
CA ARG A 55 -6.08 -10.31 5.26
C ARG A 55 -4.95 -10.15 4.25
N GLU A 56 -4.87 -8.98 3.60
CA GLU A 56 -3.84 -8.73 2.59
C GLU A 56 -2.42 -8.80 3.19
N LEU A 57 -2.21 -8.21 4.35
CA LEU A 57 -0.90 -8.26 5.00
C LEU A 57 -0.54 -9.68 5.44
N TYR A 58 -1.51 -10.46 5.85
CA TYR A 58 -1.29 -11.86 6.20
C TYR A 58 -0.92 -12.67 4.95
N GLU A 59 -1.66 -12.49 3.85
CA GLU A 59 -1.41 -13.23 2.60
C GLU A 59 -0.07 -12.85 1.96
N GLU A 60 0.25 -11.55 1.96
CA GLU A 60 1.44 -11.05 1.26
C GLU A 60 2.72 -11.14 2.08
N MET A 61 2.62 -11.06 3.39
CA MET A 61 3.78 -10.91 4.26
C MET A 61 3.78 -11.82 5.48
N ASP A 62 2.79 -12.69 5.63
CA ASP A 62 2.64 -13.56 6.81
C ASP A 62 2.77 -12.75 8.10
N TRP A 63 2.08 -11.61 8.15
CA TRP A 63 2.28 -10.61 9.18
C TRP A 63 0.95 -10.14 9.74
N ASN A 64 0.83 -10.18 11.07
CA ASN A 64 -0.35 -9.66 11.76
C ASN A 64 -0.08 -8.24 12.19
N ILE A 65 -0.95 -7.32 11.79
CA ILE A 65 -0.82 -5.91 12.11
C ILE A 65 -2.08 -5.40 12.80
N TYR A 66 -1.93 -4.30 13.52
CA TYR A 66 -3.06 -3.54 14.03
C TYR A 66 -3.39 -2.44 13.04
N VAL A 67 -4.65 -2.38 12.64
CA VAL A 67 -5.14 -1.32 11.78
C VAL A 67 -5.74 -0.24 12.67
N GLY A 68 -5.15 0.94 12.60
CA GLY A 68 -5.59 2.09 13.38
C GLY A 68 -6.47 3.03 12.57
N ALA A 69 -6.24 4.33 12.74
CA ALA A 69 -7.08 5.36 12.14
C ALA A 69 -6.88 5.49 10.63
N LYS A 70 -7.95 5.83 9.93
CA LYS A 70 -7.89 6.21 8.52
C LYS A 70 -7.11 7.51 8.38
N LEU A 71 -6.11 7.53 7.53
CA LEU A 71 -5.27 8.70 7.29
C LEU A 71 -5.79 9.56 6.16
N GLY A 72 -6.34 8.95 5.12
CA GLY A 72 -6.85 9.66 3.96
C GLY A 72 -7.09 8.72 2.81
N SER A 73 -7.65 9.25 1.73
CA SER A 73 -7.82 8.49 0.50
C SER A 73 -7.64 9.39 -0.71
N ILE A 74 -7.24 8.78 -1.81
CA ILE A 74 -7.11 9.45 -3.10
C ILE A 74 -7.77 8.59 -4.17
N GLU A 75 -8.08 9.21 -5.28
CA GLU A 75 -8.58 8.50 -6.45
C GLU A 75 -7.61 8.79 -7.59
N HIS A 76 -7.19 7.75 -8.29
CA HIS A 76 -6.25 7.89 -9.39
C HIS A 76 -6.70 7.07 -10.59
N GLU A 77 -6.65 7.68 -11.76
CA GLU A 77 -7.04 7.02 -13.00
C GLU A 77 -5.80 6.53 -13.75
N TYR A 78 -5.71 5.20 -13.91
CA TYR A 78 -4.72 4.55 -14.77
C TYR A 78 -5.34 4.29 -16.13
N PRO A 79 -4.56 3.94 -17.16
CA PRO A 79 -5.12 3.64 -18.48
C PRO A 79 -6.21 2.56 -18.47
N ASP A 80 -6.07 1.55 -17.62
CA ASP A 80 -6.93 0.37 -17.59
C ASP A 80 -7.98 0.36 -16.48
N PHE A 81 -7.79 1.19 -15.45
CA PHE A 81 -8.69 1.17 -14.29
C PHE A 81 -8.57 2.46 -13.49
N ILE A 82 -9.55 2.67 -12.61
CA ILE A 82 -9.52 3.76 -11.63
C ILE A 82 -9.37 3.11 -10.26
N VAL A 83 -8.44 3.61 -9.44
CA VAL A 83 -8.24 3.11 -8.09
C VAL A 83 -8.64 4.18 -7.06
N ARG A 84 -9.41 3.76 -6.06
CA ARG A 84 -9.58 4.53 -4.84
C ARG A 84 -8.69 3.89 -3.79
N LEU A 85 -7.63 4.60 -3.39
CA LEU A 85 -6.64 4.10 -2.45
C LEU A 85 -6.84 4.78 -1.11
N THR A 86 -7.15 3.98 -0.09
CA THR A 86 -7.38 4.47 1.26
C THR A 86 -6.27 3.97 2.19
N ALA A 87 -5.63 4.89 2.90
CA ALA A 87 -4.52 4.59 3.79
C ALA A 87 -4.96 4.57 5.25
N TYR A 88 -4.43 3.61 5.98
CA TYR A 88 -4.65 3.47 7.41
C TYR A 88 -3.32 3.48 8.16
N ASP A 89 -3.31 4.15 9.30
CA ASP A 89 -2.19 4.11 10.22
C ASP A 89 -2.16 2.73 10.86
N CYS A 90 -1.03 2.04 10.74
CA CYS A 90 -0.91 0.67 11.20
C CYS A 90 0.32 0.48 12.08
N MET A 91 0.22 -0.48 12.98
CA MET A 91 1.31 -0.87 13.86
C MET A 91 1.50 -2.37 13.82
N ALA A 92 2.73 -2.81 13.97
CA ALA A 92 3.07 -4.22 14.06
C ALA A 92 3.75 -4.50 15.40
N HIS A 93 3.61 -5.72 15.91
CA HIS A 93 4.27 -6.16 17.14
C HIS A 93 5.75 -6.34 16.97
N ASP A 94 6.16 -6.66 15.74
CA ASP A 94 7.53 -7.03 15.41
C ASP A 94 7.83 -6.61 13.97
N THR A 95 9.05 -6.86 13.52
CA THR A 95 9.49 -6.60 12.16
C THR A 95 9.76 -7.92 11.41
N ASP A 96 9.13 -9.00 11.86
CA ASP A 96 9.41 -10.37 11.43
C ASP A 96 8.49 -10.80 10.28
N PHE A 97 8.35 -9.95 9.28
CA PHE A 97 7.53 -10.25 8.10
C PHE A 97 8.33 -11.00 7.04
N LYS A 98 7.60 -11.63 6.13
CA LYS A 98 8.17 -12.32 4.98
C LYS A 98 7.74 -11.61 3.71
N LEU A 99 8.52 -11.75 2.64
CA LEU A 99 8.17 -11.19 1.33
C LEU A 99 7.65 -12.33 0.45
N LEU A 100 6.35 -12.59 0.52
CA LEU A 100 5.70 -13.63 -0.27
C LEU A 100 5.22 -13.12 -1.63
N GLU A 101 4.89 -11.82 -1.71
CA GLU A 101 4.31 -11.20 -2.90
C GLU A 101 5.02 -9.90 -3.30
N HIS A 102 6.23 -9.66 -2.78
CA HIS A 102 7.03 -8.45 -3.08
C HIS A 102 8.46 -8.85 -3.38
N ILE A 103 9.15 -8.02 -4.19
CA ILE A 103 10.57 -8.24 -4.51
C ILE A 103 11.45 -7.78 -3.36
N ASP A 104 11.10 -6.66 -2.73
CA ASP A 104 11.94 -6.01 -1.76
C ASP A 104 11.11 -5.17 -0.78
N ALA A 105 11.73 -4.79 0.31
CA ALA A 105 11.13 -3.91 1.31
C ALA A 105 12.22 -3.08 1.97
N CYS A 106 11.87 -1.87 2.39
CA CYS A 106 12.78 -1.04 3.16
C CYS A 106 12.00 -0.10 4.08
N TRP A 107 12.69 0.40 5.08
CA TRP A 107 12.14 1.37 6.03
C TRP A 107 12.76 2.72 5.76
N LEU A 108 11.93 3.72 5.45
CA LEU A 108 12.39 5.06 5.09
C LEU A 108 11.68 6.14 5.91
N ARG A 109 12.38 7.21 6.15
CA ARG A 109 11.77 8.45 6.64
C ARG A 109 11.03 9.13 5.48
N PRO A 110 10.02 9.93 5.75
CA PRO A 110 9.26 10.59 4.66
C PRO A 110 10.14 11.39 3.69
N GLU A 111 11.16 12.08 4.17
CA GLU A 111 12.07 12.86 3.32
C GLU A 111 12.89 11.99 2.37
N GLU A 112 12.94 10.69 2.60
CA GLU A 112 13.65 9.73 1.75
C GLU A 112 12.76 9.06 0.71
N PHE A 113 11.44 9.29 0.77
CA PHE A 113 10.49 8.65 -0.17
C PHE A 113 10.81 8.97 -1.63
N THR A 114 11.38 10.13 -1.92
CA THR A 114 11.75 10.52 -3.29
C THR A 114 12.82 9.61 -3.91
N LYS A 115 13.48 8.79 -3.12
CA LYS A 115 14.49 7.85 -3.61
C LYS A 115 13.87 6.65 -4.35
N LEU A 116 12.58 6.42 -4.16
CA LEU A 116 11.90 5.26 -4.71
C LEU A 116 10.98 5.63 -5.87
N ASN A 117 10.81 4.69 -6.79
CA ASN A 117 9.91 4.82 -7.93
C ASN A 117 8.53 4.29 -7.53
N TRP A 118 7.71 5.14 -6.95
CA TRP A 118 6.37 4.79 -6.47
C TRP A 118 5.37 4.61 -7.60
N THR A 119 4.34 3.77 -7.36
CA THR A 119 3.16 3.80 -8.23
C THR A 119 2.58 5.21 -8.18
N GLU A 120 1.92 5.63 -9.26
CA GLU A 120 1.35 6.98 -9.31
C GLU A 120 0.31 7.22 -8.21
N ALA A 121 -0.51 6.21 -7.90
CA ALA A 121 -1.50 6.33 -6.83
C ALA A 121 -0.84 6.54 -5.47
N ASP A 122 0.19 5.75 -5.16
CA ASP A 122 0.92 5.90 -3.90
C ASP A 122 1.67 7.23 -3.83
N ALA A 123 2.23 7.68 -4.94
CA ALA A 123 2.88 8.98 -5.00
C ALA A 123 1.90 10.11 -4.69
N ALA A 124 0.68 10.05 -5.23
CA ALA A 124 -0.37 11.03 -4.95
C ALA A 124 -0.78 11.00 -3.47
N LEU A 125 -0.87 9.80 -2.92
CA LEU A 125 -1.20 9.61 -1.50
C LEU A 125 -0.12 10.24 -0.61
N ILE A 126 1.15 10.01 -0.93
CA ILE A 126 2.28 10.58 -0.19
C ILE A 126 2.20 12.11 -0.18
N LYS A 127 1.91 12.73 -1.32
CA LYS A 127 1.76 14.18 -1.41
C LYS A 127 0.65 14.70 -0.51
N GLN A 128 -0.41 13.94 -0.35
CA GLN A 128 -1.55 14.33 0.49
C GLN A 128 -1.23 14.17 1.98
N LEU A 129 -0.57 13.09 2.36
CA LEU A 129 -0.33 12.77 3.77
C LEU A 129 0.88 13.50 4.38
N TRP A 130 1.91 13.76 3.61
CA TRP A 130 3.14 14.41 4.07
C TRP A 130 3.35 15.74 3.35
N LYS A 131 2.50 16.67 3.63
CA LYS A 131 2.61 18.04 3.10
C LYS A 131 3.68 18.82 3.81
#